data_aba1310ae650a1f2d00f8b41dbbde39d
#
_entry.id   aba1310ae650a1f2d00f8b41dbbde39d
#
_cell.length_a   1.000
_cell.length_b   1.000
_cell.length_c   1.000
_cell.angle_alpha   90.00
_cell.angle_beta   90.00
_cell.angle_gamma   90.00
#
_symmetry.space_group_name_H-M   'P 1'
#
loop_
_entity.id
_entity.type
_entity.pdbx_description
1 polymer ?
#
loop_
_entity_poly.entity_id
_entity_poly.type
_entity_poly.pdbx_seq_one_letter_code
_entity_poly.pdbx_strand_id
1 'polypeptide(L)'
;MHYRKLGFTGLEVSEVGYGAWGIGKDAWLGAEDDESVRALHRAIDLGLNFIDTALAYGDGHSERLVGQVVKERGETVYVATKIPPMNRIWPAPSGLSTDEVFPGSYVKECTEQSLKNLGFETIEVQQLHVWQDEWVGEGDWLEAVENLKSEGKIRFFGVSINDHQPENAVRLIETGVVDTVQVIYNVFDQSPEDELLPLCRERGVGVIVRVPFDEGALTGRITPEAQFEEGDFRNEYFKGDRKREVYERVKSIAEDLGVGVDKIPEVALRYVLSHPAVSTVIPGMRSVRNVERNMALADGEGLPEEQVQKLKAHRWVRNFYPQPAEPTGDTAAT
;
A
#
# COMPACT_ATOMS: atom_id res chain seq x y z
N MET A 1 -9.79 -1.41 -19.34
CA MET A 1 -8.91 -1.91 -18.26
C MET A 1 -7.60 -2.38 -18.87
N HIS A 2 -6.50 -1.88 -18.38
CA HIS A 2 -5.15 -2.32 -18.74
C HIS A 2 -4.56 -3.18 -17.62
N TYR A 3 -3.82 -4.24 -17.99
CA TYR A 3 -3.20 -5.16 -17.05
C TYR A 3 -1.67 -5.12 -17.19
N ARG A 4 -0.98 -5.34 -16.07
CA ARG A 4 0.48 -5.36 -15.99
C ARG A 4 0.94 -6.63 -15.29
N LYS A 5 2.14 -7.09 -15.60
CA LYS A 5 2.75 -8.21 -14.89
C LYS A 5 3.12 -7.81 -13.47
N LEU A 6 2.78 -8.64 -12.49
CA LEU A 6 3.24 -8.49 -11.12
C LEU A 6 4.64 -9.13 -10.99
N GLY A 7 5.66 -8.42 -11.42
CA GLY A 7 7.02 -8.94 -11.47
C GLY A 7 7.12 -10.25 -12.28
N PHE A 8 7.89 -11.20 -11.75
CA PHE A 8 8.05 -12.55 -12.34
C PHE A 8 7.07 -13.59 -11.78
N THR A 9 6.04 -13.18 -11.03
CA THR A 9 5.01 -14.09 -10.47
C THR A 9 4.18 -14.81 -11.54
N GLY A 10 4.15 -14.31 -12.76
CA GLY A 10 3.27 -14.77 -13.83
C GLY A 10 1.83 -14.25 -13.71
N LEU A 11 1.49 -13.48 -12.68
CA LEU A 11 0.18 -12.85 -12.54
C LEU A 11 0.10 -11.60 -13.41
N GLU A 12 -1.01 -11.47 -14.16
CA GLU A 12 -1.40 -10.22 -14.83
C GLU A 12 -2.47 -9.53 -13.98
N VAL A 13 -2.10 -8.41 -13.38
CA VAL A 13 -2.94 -7.65 -12.46
C VAL A 13 -3.42 -6.36 -13.11
N SER A 14 -4.63 -5.89 -12.76
CA SER A 14 -5.11 -4.58 -13.17
C SER A 14 -4.16 -3.49 -12.67
N GLU A 15 -3.77 -2.56 -13.54
CA GLU A 15 -2.82 -1.50 -13.18
C GLU A 15 -3.34 -0.56 -12.08
N VAL A 16 -4.67 -0.51 -11.89
CA VAL A 16 -5.32 0.04 -10.71
C VAL A 16 -5.98 -1.11 -9.95
N GLY A 17 -5.46 -1.41 -8.77
CA GLY A 17 -6.00 -2.36 -7.82
C GLY A 17 -6.86 -1.66 -6.76
N TYR A 18 -7.46 -2.42 -5.84
CA TYR A 18 -8.30 -1.91 -4.77
C TYR A 18 -7.55 -1.91 -3.43
N GLY A 19 -7.33 -0.72 -2.84
CA GLY A 19 -6.82 -0.58 -1.48
C GLY A 19 -7.96 -0.67 -0.47
N ALA A 20 -7.98 -1.72 0.34
CA ALA A 20 -9.08 -2.04 1.24
C ALA A 20 -8.88 -1.54 2.68
N TRP A 21 -7.89 -0.67 2.96
CA TRP A 21 -7.69 -0.14 4.30
C TRP A 21 -8.91 0.65 4.80
N GLY A 22 -9.45 1.52 3.96
CA GLY A 22 -10.55 2.38 4.34
C GLY A 22 -11.88 1.67 4.62
N ILE A 23 -12.01 0.38 4.30
CA ILE A 23 -13.21 -0.43 4.62
C ILE A 23 -13.03 -1.25 5.92
N GLY A 24 -11.85 -1.21 6.54
CA GLY A 24 -11.59 -1.85 7.84
C GLY A 24 -12.27 -1.18 9.03
N LYS A 25 -12.64 0.10 8.92
CA LYS A 25 -13.35 0.91 9.94
C LYS A 25 -12.55 1.23 11.21
N ASP A 26 -11.24 1.09 11.18
CA ASP A 26 -10.36 1.37 12.32
C ASP A 26 -9.79 2.79 12.31
N ALA A 27 -8.96 3.14 11.33
CA ALA A 27 -8.27 4.42 11.25
C ALA A 27 -8.97 5.44 10.33
N TRP A 28 -9.66 4.96 9.28
CA TRP A 28 -10.46 5.77 8.36
C TRP A 28 -11.93 5.64 8.69
N LEU A 29 -12.52 6.70 9.23
CA LEU A 29 -13.92 6.69 9.65
C LEU A 29 -14.91 6.91 8.50
N GLY A 30 -16.18 6.60 8.72
CA GLY A 30 -17.29 6.87 7.81
C GLY A 30 -17.42 5.86 6.66
N ALA A 31 -16.88 4.64 6.77
CA ALA A 31 -17.16 3.55 5.84
C ALA A 31 -18.40 2.76 6.29
N GLU A 32 -19.33 2.52 5.35
CA GLU A 32 -20.48 1.65 5.53
C GLU A 32 -20.26 0.36 4.74
N ASP A 33 -20.53 -0.81 5.36
CA ASP A 33 -20.24 -2.12 4.75
C ASP A 33 -21.00 -2.31 3.44
N ASP A 34 -22.28 -1.95 3.40
CA ASP A 34 -23.11 -2.07 2.19
C ASP A 34 -22.53 -1.25 1.02
N GLU A 35 -22.02 -0.04 1.29
CA GLU A 35 -21.38 0.78 0.26
C GLU A 35 -20.03 0.19 -0.15
N SER A 36 -19.26 -0.32 0.82
CA SER A 36 -17.98 -0.97 0.58
C SER A 36 -18.13 -2.23 -0.28
N VAL A 37 -19.12 -3.06 0.00
CA VAL A 37 -19.46 -4.26 -0.78
C VAL A 37 -19.88 -3.87 -2.20
N ARG A 38 -20.75 -2.86 -2.36
CA ARG A 38 -21.14 -2.36 -3.69
C ARG A 38 -19.93 -1.81 -4.46
N ALA A 39 -19.02 -1.11 -3.77
CA ALA A 39 -17.80 -0.59 -4.38
C ALA A 39 -16.86 -1.71 -4.87
N LEU A 40 -16.68 -2.78 -4.08
CA LEU A 40 -15.91 -3.95 -4.47
C LEU A 40 -16.52 -4.66 -5.69
N HIS A 41 -17.82 -4.93 -5.68
CA HIS A 41 -18.51 -5.51 -6.85
C HIS A 41 -18.33 -4.63 -8.09
N ARG A 42 -18.54 -3.31 -7.94
CA ARG A 42 -18.40 -2.37 -9.05
C ARG A 42 -16.98 -2.34 -9.62
N ALA A 43 -15.96 -2.43 -8.76
CA ALA A 43 -14.56 -2.49 -9.20
C ALA A 43 -14.31 -3.73 -10.08
N ILE A 44 -14.80 -4.91 -9.65
CA ILE A 44 -14.67 -6.16 -10.41
C ILE A 44 -15.47 -6.06 -11.73
N ASP A 45 -16.69 -5.48 -11.75
CA ASP A 45 -17.47 -5.23 -12.97
C ASP A 45 -16.69 -4.40 -14.00
N LEU A 46 -15.83 -3.50 -13.54
CA LEU A 46 -14.97 -2.67 -14.39
C LEU A 46 -13.66 -3.36 -14.81
N GLY A 47 -13.47 -4.62 -14.40
CA GLY A 47 -12.33 -5.46 -14.77
C GLY A 47 -11.16 -5.43 -13.77
N LEU A 48 -11.35 -4.89 -12.56
CA LEU A 48 -10.35 -5.03 -11.50
C LEU A 48 -10.19 -6.50 -11.12
N ASN A 49 -8.93 -6.95 -10.99
CA ASN A 49 -8.61 -8.30 -10.55
C ASN A 49 -7.53 -8.35 -9.45
N PHE A 50 -7.20 -7.23 -8.82
CA PHE A 50 -6.24 -7.19 -7.72
C PHE A 50 -6.77 -6.38 -6.53
N ILE A 51 -6.86 -7.01 -5.36
CA ILE A 51 -7.32 -6.39 -4.11
C ILE A 51 -6.24 -6.55 -3.04
N ASP A 52 -5.86 -5.44 -2.41
CA ASP A 52 -4.93 -5.43 -1.28
C ASP A 52 -5.69 -5.14 0.03
N THR A 53 -5.57 -6.06 0.98
CA THR A 53 -6.12 -5.95 2.33
C THR A 53 -5.05 -6.22 3.39
N ALA A 54 -5.40 -6.36 4.66
CA ALA A 54 -4.51 -6.79 5.74
C ALA A 54 -5.30 -7.34 6.93
N LEU A 55 -4.69 -8.28 7.68
CA LEU A 55 -5.25 -8.79 8.92
C LEU A 55 -5.50 -7.68 9.95
N ALA A 56 -4.62 -6.66 9.98
CA ALA A 56 -4.77 -5.52 10.88
C ALA A 56 -5.95 -4.60 10.55
N TYR A 57 -6.50 -4.63 9.33
CA TYR A 57 -7.57 -3.71 8.92
C TYR A 57 -8.91 -4.09 9.57
N GLY A 58 -9.22 -3.44 10.68
CA GLY A 58 -10.40 -3.74 11.49
C GLY A 58 -10.38 -5.17 12.07
N ASP A 59 -9.22 -5.66 12.47
CA ASP A 59 -9.04 -7.01 12.98
C ASP A 59 -9.68 -8.08 12.08
N GLY A 60 -9.26 -8.07 10.82
CA GLY A 60 -9.75 -8.96 9.76
C GLY A 60 -11.12 -8.61 9.20
N HIS A 61 -11.73 -7.48 9.59
CA HIS A 61 -13.02 -7.05 9.03
C HIS A 61 -12.93 -6.82 7.51
N SER A 62 -11.89 -6.11 7.08
CA SER A 62 -11.64 -5.90 5.65
C SER A 62 -11.43 -7.21 4.89
N GLU A 63 -10.69 -8.18 5.45
CA GLU A 63 -10.50 -9.50 4.84
C GLU A 63 -11.83 -10.25 4.67
N ARG A 64 -12.72 -10.19 5.69
CA ARG A 64 -14.05 -10.84 5.61
C ARG A 64 -14.92 -10.25 4.49
N LEU A 65 -14.95 -8.92 4.34
CA LEU A 65 -15.70 -8.27 3.26
C LEU A 65 -15.12 -8.62 1.88
N VAL A 66 -13.79 -8.57 1.73
CA VAL A 66 -13.11 -8.95 0.49
C VAL A 66 -13.39 -10.42 0.15
N GLY A 67 -13.22 -11.33 1.12
CA GLY A 67 -13.46 -12.75 0.93
C GLY A 67 -14.92 -13.07 0.56
N GLN A 68 -15.88 -12.37 1.17
CA GLN A 68 -17.28 -12.47 0.81
C GLN A 68 -17.50 -12.13 -0.67
N VAL A 69 -17.06 -10.93 -1.08
CA VAL A 69 -17.30 -10.43 -2.46
C VAL A 69 -16.59 -11.32 -3.48
N VAL A 70 -15.33 -11.70 -3.26
CA VAL A 70 -14.59 -12.53 -4.20
C VAL A 70 -15.26 -13.90 -4.38
N LYS A 71 -15.81 -14.51 -3.32
CA LYS A 71 -16.56 -15.78 -3.41
C LYS A 71 -17.88 -15.65 -4.15
N GLU A 72 -18.55 -14.50 -4.03
CA GLU A 72 -19.81 -14.23 -4.76
C GLU A 72 -19.58 -14.01 -6.26
N ARG A 73 -18.32 -13.75 -6.65
CA ARG A 73 -17.92 -13.51 -8.04
C ARG A 73 -17.33 -14.78 -8.66
N GLY A 74 -17.54 -14.95 -9.95
CA GLY A 74 -16.95 -16.07 -10.71
C GLY A 74 -15.64 -15.70 -11.42
N GLU A 75 -15.25 -14.44 -11.40
CA GLU A 75 -14.05 -13.92 -12.03
C GLU A 75 -12.80 -14.24 -11.20
N THR A 76 -11.66 -14.35 -11.86
CA THR A 76 -10.37 -14.48 -11.17
C THR A 76 -9.98 -13.13 -10.56
N VAL A 77 -9.91 -13.08 -9.23
CA VAL A 77 -9.45 -11.93 -8.45
C VAL A 77 -8.31 -12.37 -7.55
N TYR A 78 -7.16 -11.75 -7.69
CA TYR A 78 -5.98 -11.98 -6.85
C TYR A 78 -6.05 -11.13 -5.58
N VAL A 79 -5.79 -11.73 -4.43
CA VAL A 79 -5.85 -11.04 -3.15
C VAL A 79 -4.47 -11.02 -2.50
N ALA A 80 -4.01 -9.82 -2.14
CA ALA A 80 -2.87 -9.62 -1.28
C ALA A 80 -3.35 -9.28 0.14
N THR A 81 -2.74 -9.89 1.16
CA THR A 81 -2.96 -9.52 2.56
C THR A 81 -1.65 -9.42 3.32
N LYS A 82 -1.70 -9.00 4.60
CA LYS A 82 -0.50 -8.68 5.36
C LYS A 82 -0.56 -9.19 6.80
N ILE A 83 0.58 -9.71 7.25
CA ILE A 83 0.85 -10.08 8.63
C ILE A 83 1.28 -8.83 9.38
N PRO A 84 0.55 -8.36 10.40
CA PRO A 84 0.97 -7.23 11.22
C PRO A 84 2.20 -7.58 12.06
N PRO A 85 3.05 -6.60 12.44
CA PRO A 85 4.10 -6.86 13.42
C PRO A 85 3.49 -7.31 14.75
N MET A 86 4.06 -8.34 15.39
CA MET A 86 3.55 -8.93 16.63
C MET A 86 3.51 -7.89 17.77
N ASN A 87 4.50 -7.00 17.82
CA ASN A 87 4.59 -5.92 18.79
C ASN A 87 3.66 -4.73 18.51
N ARG A 88 2.94 -4.73 17.36
CA ARG A 88 2.01 -3.66 16.95
C ARG A 88 2.65 -2.27 16.82
N ILE A 89 3.93 -2.18 16.47
CA ILE A 89 4.65 -0.90 16.26
C ILE A 89 4.79 -0.64 14.76
N TRP A 90 4.31 0.52 14.30
CA TRP A 90 4.45 1.05 12.95
C TRP A 90 5.03 2.48 12.96
N PRO A 91 6.01 2.79 12.11
CA PRO A 91 6.86 1.86 11.36
C PRO A 91 7.70 1.00 12.29
N ALA A 92 8.25 -0.11 11.78
CA ALA A 92 9.16 -0.94 12.58
C ALA A 92 10.44 -0.14 12.91
N PRO A 93 10.79 0.03 14.21
CA PRO A 93 12.06 0.65 14.56
C PRO A 93 13.24 -0.29 14.25
N SER A 94 14.42 0.30 13.99
CA SER A 94 15.66 -0.46 13.88
C SER A 94 16.08 -1.09 15.21
N GLY A 95 16.91 -2.14 15.15
CA GLY A 95 17.47 -2.80 16.33
C GLY A 95 16.55 -3.78 17.05
N LEU A 96 15.34 -4.04 16.54
CA LEU A 96 14.48 -5.13 17.02
C LEU A 96 14.81 -6.44 16.30
N SER A 97 14.81 -7.55 17.03
CA SER A 97 14.97 -8.85 16.41
C SER A 97 13.71 -9.30 15.70
N THR A 98 13.84 -10.18 14.70
CA THR A 98 12.69 -10.81 14.04
C THR A 98 11.84 -11.64 14.99
N ASP A 99 12.41 -12.21 16.06
CA ASP A 99 11.68 -12.96 17.07
C ASP A 99 10.69 -12.10 17.87
N GLU A 100 10.93 -10.78 17.96
CA GLU A 100 10.03 -9.84 18.61
C GLU A 100 8.92 -9.33 17.67
N VAL A 101 9.14 -9.43 16.35
CA VAL A 101 8.29 -8.79 15.34
C VAL A 101 7.57 -9.82 14.46
N PHE A 102 8.29 -10.80 13.93
CA PHE A 102 7.78 -11.83 13.02
C PHE A 102 8.36 -13.23 13.32
N PRO A 103 8.22 -13.79 14.55
CA PRO A 103 8.61 -15.17 14.76
C PRO A 103 7.83 -16.10 13.83
N GLY A 104 8.44 -17.16 13.33
CA GLY A 104 7.84 -18.03 12.30
C GLY A 104 6.51 -18.65 12.72
N SER A 105 6.35 -18.97 14.00
CA SER A 105 5.07 -19.46 14.55
C SER A 105 3.94 -18.42 14.39
N TYR A 106 4.25 -17.15 14.63
CA TYR A 106 3.31 -16.04 14.47
C TYR A 106 2.98 -15.76 12.99
N VAL A 107 3.99 -15.85 12.11
CA VAL A 107 3.79 -15.74 10.65
C VAL A 107 2.79 -16.79 10.18
N LYS A 108 2.93 -18.05 10.65
CA LYS A 108 2.01 -19.13 10.32
C LYS A 108 0.61 -18.88 10.88
N GLU A 109 0.48 -18.54 12.17
CA GLU A 109 -0.80 -18.27 12.83
C GLU A 109 -1.59 -17.15 12.13
N CYS A 110 -0.94 -16.01 11.83
CA CYS A 110 -1.57 -14.90 11.14
C CYS A 110 -2.02 -15.28 9.72
N THR A 111 -1.21 -16.06 8.99
CA THR A 111 -1.60 -16.52 7.65
C THR A 111 -2.82 -17.44 7.70
N GLU A 112 -2.88 -18.37 8.66
CA GLU A 112 -4.03 -19.25 8.86
C GLU A 112 -5.28 -18.45 9.28
N GLN A 113 -5.13 -17.40 10.08
CA GLN A 113 -6.23 -16.51 10.42
C GLN A 113 -6.72 -15.71 9.21
N SER A 114 -5.82 -15.20 8.37
CA SER A 114 -6.17 -14.52 7.12
C SER A 114 -6.91 -15.43 6.15
N LEU A 115 -6.45 -16.69 5.98
CA LEU A 115 -7.14 -17.70 5.17
C LEU A 115 -8.57 -17.94 5.67
N LYS A 116 -8.75 -18.02 7.00
CA LYS A 116 -10.07 -18.18 7.61
C LYS A 116 -10.97 -16.96 7.40
N ASN A 117 -10.44 -15.73 7.55
CA ASN A 117 -11.20 -14.51 7.35
C ASN A 117 -11.65 -14.35 5.89
N LEU A 118 -10.73 -14.55 4.94
CA LEU A 118 -11.00 -14.55 3.50
C LEU A 118 -11.87 -15.74 3.09
N GLY A 119 -11.75 -16.85 3.83
CA GLY A 119 -12.34 -18.14 3.53
C GLY A 119 -11.78 -18.73 2.25
N PHE A 120 -10.49 -18.61 2.02
CA PHE A 120 -9.72 -19.17 0.93
C PHE A 120 -8.88 -20.34 1.43
N GLU A 121 -8.48 -21.21 0.50
CA GLU A 121 -7.49 -22.25 0.75
C GLU A 121 -6.05 -21.73 0.49
N THR A 122 -5.92 -20.75 -0.39
CA THR A 122 -4.63 -20.17 -0.80
C THR A 122 -4.76 -18.65 -0.92
N ILE A 123 -3.77 -17.90 -0.41
CA ILE A 123 -3.59 -16.46 -0.60
C ILE A 123 -2.60 -16.25 -1.74
N GLU A 124 -2.92 -15.39 -2.71
CA GLU A 124 -2.01 -15.13 -3.83
C GLU A 124 -0.73 -14.43 -3.39
N VAL A 125 -0.84 -13.36 -2.59
CA VAL A 125 0.33 -12.61 -2.09
C VAL A 125 0.20 -12.41 -0.59
N GLN A 126 1.06 -13.07 0.19
CA GLN A 126 1.19 -12.83 1.62
C GLN A 126 2.36 -11.88 1.87
N GLN A 127 2.15 -10.82 2.67
CA GLN A 127 3.16 -9.82 2.93
C GLN A 127 3.44 -9.69 4.43
N LEU A 128 4.68 -9.34 4.82
CA LEU A 128 4.94 -8.74 6.13
C LEU A 128 4.57 -7.24 6.06
N HIS A 129 3.85 -6.74 7.06
CA HIS A 129 3.24 -5.39 7.02
C HIS A 129 4.23 -4.25 7.29
N VAL A 130 5.42 -4.58 7.79
CA VAL A 130 6.59 -3.71 7.93
C VAL A 130 7.85 -4.51 7.63
N TRP A 131 8.96 -3.82 7.32
CA TRP A 131 10.21 -4.49 7.04
C TRP A 131 11.42 -3.64 7.45
N GLN A 132 12.48 -4.30 7.92
CA GLN A 132 13.81 -3.75 8.11
C GLN A 132 14.86 -4.67 7.46
N ASP A 133 15.75 -4.11 6.66
CA ASP A 133 16.76 -4.91 5.93
C ASP A 133 17.78 -5.60 6.83
N GLU A 134 17.91 -5.17 8.09
CA GLU A 134 18.70 -5.87 9.10
C GLU A 134 18.16 -7.27 9.42
N TRP A 135 16.90 -7.56 9.13
CA TRP A 135 16.28 -8.87 9.34
C TRP A 135 16.60 -9.92 8.26
N VAL A 136 17.31 -9.54 7.22
CA VAL A 136 17.76 -10.49 6.19
C VAL A 136 18.74 -11.48 6.79
N GLY A 137 18.34 -12.77 6.82
CA GLY A 137 19.11 -13.86 7.40
C GLY A 137 18.96 -14.03 8.92
N GLU A 138 18.05 -13.27 9.54
CA GLU A 138 17.73 -13.35 10.96
C GLU A 138 16.43 -14.13 11.20
N GLY A 139 16.37 -14.87 12.32
CA GLY A 139 15.17 -15.58 12.78
C GLY A 139 14.67 -16.71 11.86
N ASP A 140 13.44 -17.16 12.10
CA ASP A 140 12.81 -18.30 11.41
C ASP A 140 11.62 -17.91 10.50
N TRP A 141 11.39 -16.61 10.29
CA TRP A 141 10.30 -16.11 9.45
C TRP A 141 10.36 -16.65 8.01
N LEU A 142 11.57 -16.76 7.44
CA LEU A 142 11.74 -17.24 6.06
C LEU A 142 11.40 -18.73 5.95
N GLU A 143 11.83 -19.56 6.91
CA GLU A 143 11.46 -20.97 6.97
C GLU A 143 9.93 -21.13 7.06
N ALA A 144 9.25 -20.30 7.86
CA ALA A 144 7.79 -20.29 7.94
C ALA A 144 7.12 -19.94 6.61
N VAL A 145 7.64 -18.94 5.89
CA VAL A 145 7.17 -18.55 4.55
C VAL A 145 7.33 -19.69 3.54
N GLU A 146 8.51 -20.35 3.52
CA GLU A 146 8.79 -21.48 2.62
C GLU A 146 7.86 -22.67 2.92
N ASN A 147 7.60 -22.96 4.19
CA ASN A 147 6.65 -23.98 4.61
C ASN A 147 5.23 -23.65 4.15
N LEU A 148 4.77 -22.40 4.32
CA LEU A 148 3.45 -21.94 3.84
C LEU A 148 3.32 -22.03 2.31
N LYS A 149 4.38 -21.72 1.55
CA LYS A 149 4.43 -21.94 0.10
C LYS A 149 4.33 -23.43 -0.25
N SER A 150 5.09 -24.28 0.43
CA SER A 150 5.10 -25.73 0.20
C SER A 150 3.78 -26.42 0.55
N GLU A 151 3.08 -25.92 1.57
CA GLU A 151 1.73 -26.34 1.99
C GLU A 151 0.63 -25.81 1.03
N GLY A 152 0.96 -24.94 0.06
CA GLY A 152 0.01 -24.33 -0.86
C GLY A 152 -0.87 -23.25 -0.21
N LYS A 153 -0.57 -22.81 1.01
CA LYS A 153 -1.33 -21.79 1.73
C LYS A 153 -1.10 -20.40 1.18
N ILE A 154 0.07 -20.14 0.63
CA ILE A 154 0.40 -18.89 -0.07
C ILE A 154 1.09 -19.21 -1.39
N ARG A 155 0.89 -18.37 -2.42
CA ARG A 155 1.58 -18.53 -3.71
C ARG A 155 2.86 -17.71 -3.76
N PHE A 156 2.77 -16.45 -3.38
CA PHE A 156 3.87 -15.48 -3.46
C PHE A 156 4.04 -14.77 -2.12
N PHE A 157 5.28 -14.34 -1.87
CA PHE A 157 5.65 -13.62 -0.66
C PHE A 157 6.11 -12.21 -1.00
N GLY A 158 5.74 -11.25 -0.15
CA GLY A 158 6.14 -9.86 -0.27
C GLY A 158 6.38 -9.18 1.07
N VAL A 159 6.81 -7.93 1.00
CA VAL A 159 6.92 -7.06 2.17
C VAL A 159 6.31 -5.69 1.87
N SER A 160 5.67 -5.09 2.89
CA SER A 160 5.30 -3.68 2.88
C SER A 160 6.41 -2.90 3.56
N ILE A 161 7.04 -2.00 2.80
CA ILE A 161 8.20 -1.24 3.26
C ILE A 161 7.72 -0.17 4.25
N ASN A 162 8.51 0.15 5.26
CA ASN A 162 8.25 1.25 6.19
C ASN A 162 7.99 2.58 5.46
N ASP A 163 7.21 3.46 6.10
CA ASP A 163 6.82 4.74 5.52
C ASP A 163 8.05 5.59 5.18
N HIS A 164 8.16 6.01 3.92
CA HIS A 164 9.24 6.85 3.38
C HIS A 164 10.67 6.29 3.57
N GLN A 165 10.82 4.95 3.61
CA GLN A 165 12.11 4.26 3.76
C GLN A 165 12.29 3.20 2.65
N PRO A 166 12.26 3.58 1.35
CA PRO A 166 12.34 2.60 0.26
C PRO A 166 13.66 1.81 0.24
N GLU A 167 14.73 2.35 0.80
CA GLU A 167 16.03 1.69 0.96
C GLU A 167 15.97 0.43 1.83
N ASN A 168 14.98 0.34 2.70
CA ASN A 168 14.80 -0.78 3.64
C ASN A 168 14.35 -2.10 2.98
N ALA A 169 14.35 -2.23 1.65
CA ALA A 169 14.09 -3.51 0.99
C ALA A 169 15.15 -3.87 -0.05
N VAL A 170 16.18 -3.05 -0.20
CA VAL A 170 17.23 -3.24 -1.21
C VAL A 170 17.96 -4.56 -0.99
N ARG A 171 18.44 -4.79 0.22
CA ARG A 171 19.15 -6.02 0.57
C ARG A 171 18.24 -7.26 0.47
N LEU A 172 16.97 -7.15 0.87
CA LEU A 172 16.02 -8.24 0.74
C LEU A 172 15.80 -8.63 -0.74
N ILE A 173 15.61 -7.65 -1.62
CA ILE A 173 15.42 -7.89 -3.05
C ILE A 173 16.64 -8.58 -3.66
N GLU A 174 17.85 -8.19 -3.24
CA GLU A 174 19.10 -8.80 -3.71
C GLU A 174 19.20 -10.29 -3.37
N THR A 175 18.57 -10.74 -2.27
CA THR A 175 18.54 -12.18 -1.91
C THR A 175 17.70 -13.03 -2.87
N GLY A 176 16.74 -12.43 -3.57
CA GLY A 176 15.82 -13.13 -4.47
C GLY A 176 14.70 -13.91 -3.77
N VAL A 177 14.49 -13.73 -2.45
CA VAL A 177 13.44 -14.45 -1.69
C VAL A 177 12.08 -13.79 -1.76
N VAL A 178 12.02 -12.51 -2.16
CA VAL A 178 10.78 -11.72 -2.22
C VAL A 178 10.24 -11.64 -3.64
N ASP A 179 8.94 -11.90 -3.80
CA ASP A 179 8.25 -11.83 -5.08
C ASP A 179 7.67 -10.43 -5.36
N THR A 180 7.26 -9.70 -4.29
CA THR A 180 6.65 -8.37 -4.39
C THR A 180 7.10 -7.45 -3.27
N VAL A 181 7.11 -6.15 -3.55
CA VAL A 181 7.25 -5.10 -2.53
C VAL A 181 6.06 -4.14 -2.63
N GLN A 182 5.60 -3.67 -1.46
CA GLN A 182 4.60 -2.63 -1.37
C GLN A 182 5.23 -1.37 -0.79
N VAL A 183 5.13 -0.24 -1.49
CA VAL A 183 5.87 1.00 -1.17
C VAL A 183 4.99 2.24 -1.35
N ILE A 184 5.23 3.27 -0.54
CA ILE A 184 4.68 4.61 -0.78
C ILE A 184 5.40 5.19 -2.01
N TYR A 185 4.63 5.60 -3.01
CA TYR A 185 5.14 6.32 -4.17
C TYR A 185 4.05 7.25 -4.72
N ASN A 186 4.36 8.53 -4.81
CA ASN A 186 3.44 9.55 -5.32
C ASN A 186 4.22 10.82 -5.74
N VAL A 187 3.52 11.86 -6.20
CA VAL A 187 4.12 13.12 -6.67
C VAL A 187 5.02 13.78 -5.61
N PHE A 188 4.68 13.65 -4.31
CA PHE A 188 5.49 14.22 -3.23
C PHE A 188 6.63 13.29 -2.81
N ASP A 189 6.34 12.00 -2.64
CA ASP A 189 7.36 11.01 -2.33
C ASP A 189 7.82 10.27 -3.58
N GLN A 190 8.91 10.72 -4.14
CA GLN A 190 9.56 10.17 -5.32
C GLN A 190 10.82 9.36 -4.94
N SER A 191 11.09 9.17 -3.65
CA SER A 191 12.31 8.49 -3.18
C SER A 191 12.48 7.06 -3.70
N PRO A 192 11.41 6.27 -3.95
CA PRO A 192 11.58 4.94 -4.53
C PRO A 192 12.22 4.91 -5.92
N GLU A 193 12.18 6.02 -6.66
CA GLU A 193 12.81 6.11 -7.99
C GLU A 193 14.34 6.12 -7.93
N ASP A 194 14.91 6.51 -6.80
CA ASP A 194 16.36 6.68 -6.66
C ASP A 194 17.09 5.32 -6.78
N GLU A 195 16.54 4.25 -6.18
CA GLU A 195 17.16 2.92 -6.16
C GLU A 195 16.15 1.77 -6.24
N LEU A 196 15.09 1.79 -5.43
CA LEU A 196 14.16 0.67 -5.27
C LEU A 196 13.48 0.25 -6.57
N LEU A 197 12.86 1.20 -7.28
CA LEU A 197 12.10 0.91 -8.51
C LEU A 197 13.00 0.38 -9.64
N PRO A 198 14.20 0.97 -9.90
CA PRO A 198 15.17 0.40 -10.82
C PRO A 198 15.58 -1.04 -10.46
N LEU A 199 15.88 -1.31 -9.18
CA LEU A 199 16.25 -2.64 -8.69
C LEU A 199 15.10 -3.65 -8.83
N CYS A 200 13.88 -3.29 -8.46
CA CYS A 200 12.70 -4.15 -8.66
C CYS A 200 12.53 -4.56 -10.12
N ARG A 201 12.70 -3.61 -11.03
CA ARG A 201 12.62 -3.89 -12.47
C ARG A 201 13.71 -4.83 -12.94
N GLU A 202 14.95 -4.64 -12.48
CA GLU A 202 16.09 -5.51 -12.82
C GLU A 202 15.88 -6.94 -12.32
N ARG A 203 15.40 -7.07 -11.07
CA ARG A 203 15.22 -8.36 -10.38
C ARG A 203 13.89 -9.02 -10.64
N GLY A 204 12.97 -8.34 -11.36
CA GLY A 204 11.63 -8.87 -11.65
C GLY A 204 10.72 -8.96 -10.43
N VAL A 205 10.93 -8.12 -9.43
CA VAL A 205 10.08 -8.01 -8.25
C VAL A 205 8.87 -7.14 -8.56
N GLY A 206 7.66 -7.63 -8.24
CA GLY A 206 6.42 -6.90 -8.46
C GLY A 206 6.28 -5.70 -7.52
N VAL A 207 5.96 -4.52 -8.06
CA VAL A 207 5.79 -3.30 -7.26
C VAL A 207 4.32 -2.96 -7.10
N ILE A 208 3.86 -2.96 -5.85
CA ILE A 208 2.52 -2.54 -5.43
C ILE A 208 2.66 -1.15 -4.80
N VAL A 209 2.10 -0.13 -5.46
CA VAL A 209 2.18 1.23 -4.94
C VAL A 209 0.99 1.54 -4.04
N ARG A 210 1.26 1.88 -2.79
CA ARG A 210 0.28 2.40 -1.83
C ARG A 210 0.38 3.92 -1.69
N VAL A 211 -0.63 4.53 -1.10
CA VAL A 211 -0.68 5.98 -0.79
C VAL A 211 -0.45 6.90 -2.02
N PRO A 212 -1.04 6.59 -3.19
CA PRO A 212 -0.83 7.41 -4.40
C PRO A 212 -1.36 8.84 -4.27
N PHE A 213 -2.29 9.06 -3.33
CA PHE A 213 -2.89 10.37 -3.05
C PHE A 213 -2.30 11.05 -1.81
N ASP A 214 -1.22 10.52 -1.23
CA ASP A 214 -0.57 11.10 -0.04
C ASP A 214 -1.57 11.36 1.10
N GLU A 215 -2.26 10.29 1.55
CA GLU A 215 -3.33 10.31 2.57
C GLU A 215 -4.47 11.30 2.25
N GLY A 216 -4.64 11.60 0.99
CA GLY A 216 -5.68 12.50 0.48
C GLY A 216 -5.17 13.90 0.13
N ALA A 217 -3.91 14.25 0.39
CA ALA A 217 -3.30 15.52 0.04
C ALA A 217 -3.47 15.82 -1.46
N LEU A 218 -3.12 14.87 -2.32
CA LEU A 218 -3.20 14.97 -3.79
C LEU A 218 -4.61 14.79 -4.36
N THR A 219 -5.65 14.93 -3.52
CA THR A 219 -7.05 14.95 -3.99
C THR A 219 -7.58 16.35 -4.29
N GLY A 220 -6.83 17.39 -3.91
CA GLY A 220 -7.28 18.78 -3.99
C GLY A 220 -8.35 19.15 -2.97
N ARG A 221 -8.67 18.26 -2.00
CA ARG A 221 -9.72 18.47 -0.99
C ARG A 221 -9.19 18.92 0.36
N ILE A 222 -7.89 18.83 0.58
CA ILE A 222 -7.26 19.29 1.82
C ILE A 222 -7.04 20.79 1.69
N THR A 223 -8.01 21.57 2.17
CA THR A 223 -7.90 23.04 2.31
C THR A 223 -7.47 23.39 3.74
N PRO A 224 -7.00 24.61 4.00
CA PRO A 224 -6.65 25.03 5.38
C PRO A 224 -7.81 24.86 6.37
N GLU A 225 -9.06 24.96 5.89
CA GLU A 225 -10.29 24.85 6.68
C GLU A 225 -10.84 23.40 6.75
N ALA A 226 -10.22 22.45 6.05
CA ALA A 226 -10.69 21.06 6.05
C ALA A 226 -10.78 20.50 7.48
N GLN A 227 -11.89 19.85 7.79
CA GLN A 227 -12.13 19.21 9.08
C GLN A 227 -12.39 17.72 8.88
N PHE A 228 -11.98 16.93 9.84
CA PHE A 228 -12.19 15.48 9.89
C PHE A 228 -12.90 15.13 11.20
N GLU A 229 -13.64 14.03 11.20
CA GLU A 229 -14.29 13.50 12.41
C GLU A 229 -13.27 13.23 13.52
N GLU A 230 -13.71 13.34 14.78
CA GLU A 230 -12.85 12.99 15.92
C GLU A 230 -12.41 11.52 15.84
N GLY A 231 -11.14 11.23 16.03
CA GLY A 231 -10.56 9.89 15.88
C GLY A 231 -10.15 9.51 14.46
N ASP A 232 -10.45 10.33 13.44
CA ASP A 232 -9.93 10.09 12.09
C ASP A 232 -8.42 10.34 12.03
N PHE A 233 -7.69 9.39 11.44
CA PHE A 233 -6.23 9.42 11.28
C PHE A 233 -5.71 10.74 10.67
N ARG A 234 -6.47 11.33 9.75
CA ARG A 234 -6.09 12.57 9.07
C ARG A 234 -5.98 13.78 10.00
N ASN A 235 -6.60 13.76 11.19
CA ASN A 235 -6.42 14.81 12.19
C ASN A 235 -4.96 14.85 12.68
N GLU A 236 -4.34 13.69 12.88
CA GLU A 236 -2.93 13.59 13.26
C GLU A 236 -2.00 13.83 12.07
N TYR A 237 -2.30 13.22 10.93
CA TYR A 237 -1.48 13.36 9.72
C TYR A 237 -1.39 14.81 9.24
N PHE A 238 -2.49 15.55 9.22
CA PHE A 238 -2.57 16.96 8.79
C PHE A 238 -2.61 17.96 9.94
N LYS A 239 -2.02 17.66 11.09
CA LYS A 239 -1.98 18.57 12.25
C LYS A 239 -1.16 19.86 11.99
N GLY A 240 -1.43 20.90 12.76
CA GLY A 240 -0.71 22.18 12.67
C GLY A 240 -0.90 22.85 11.31
N ASP A 241 0.19 23.35 10.73
CA ASP A 241 0.18 24.07 9.44
C ASP A 241 0.15 23.17 8.21
N ARG A 242 0.21 21.83 8.37
CA ARG A 242 0.34 20.86 7.28
C ARG A 242 -0.76 20.96 6.22
N LYS A 243 -2.01 21.26 6.61
CA LYS A 243 -3.10 21.48 5.64
C LYS A 243 -2.80 22.63 4.69
N ARG A 244 -2.30 23.76 5.22
CA ARG A 244 -1.93 24.92 4.40
C ARG A 244 -0.77 24.59 3.48
N GLU A 245 0.28 23.96 3.99
CA GLU A 245 1.45 23.58 3.20
C GLU A 245 1.07 22.66 2.04
N VAL A 246 0.22 21.64 2.31
CA VAL A 246 -0.32 20.74 1.29
C VAL A 246 -1.13 21.50 0.25
N TYR A 247 -2.04 22.39 0.69
CA TYR A 247 -2.90 23.16 -0.21
C TYR A 247 -2.08 24.04 -1.17
N GLU A 248 -1.08 24.75 -0.64
CA GLU A 248 -0.20 25.60 -1.45
C GLU A 248 0.60 24.80 -2.48
N ARG A 249 1.12 23.61 -2.09
CA ARG A 249 1.84 22.72 -3.01
C ARG A 249 0.95 22.15 -4.10
N VAL A 250 -0.26 21.71 -3.76
CA VAL A 250 -1.22 21.20 -4.73
C VAL A 250 -1.61 22.29 -5.75
N LYS A 251 -1.77 23.54 -5.29
CA LYS A 251 -1.99 24.68 -6.21
C LYS A 251 -0.80 24.91 -7.12
N SER A 252 0.41 24.87 -6.59
CA SER A 252 1.64 25.02 -7.41
C SER A 252 1.73 23.94 -8.48
N ILE A 253 1.42 22.67 -8.15
CA ILE A 253 1.36 21.60 -9.16
C ILE A 253 0.33 21.92 -10.24
N ALA A 254 -0.88 22.35 -9.85
CA ALA A 254 -1.93 22.68 -10.80
C ALA A 254 -1.53 23.84 -11.73
N GLU A 255 -0.90 24.88 -11.20
CA GLU A 255 -0.38 26.02 -11.93
C GLU A 255 0.71 25.62 -12.93
N ASP A 256 1.71 24.85 -12.51
CA ASP A 256 2.82 24.39 -13.34
C ASP A 256 2.38 23.48 -14.50
N LEU A 257 1.32 22.71 -14.27
CA LEU A 257 0.74 21.85 -15.31
C LEU A 257 -0.34 22.55 -16.14
N GLY A 258 -0.80 23.73 -15.74
CA GLY A 258 -1.89 24.45 -16.44
C GLY A 258 -3.24 23.74 -16.32
N VAL A 259 -3.52 23.05 -15.20
CA VAL A 259 -4.76 22.31 -14.97
C VAL A 259 -5.52 22.85 -13.75
N GLY A 260 -6.81 22.49 -13.64
CA GLY A 260 -7.57 22.78 -12.43
C GLY A 260 -7.16 21.85 -11.26
N VAL A 261 -7.28 22.33 -10.01
CA VAL A 261 -7.02 21.54 -8.80
C VAL A 261 -7.88 20.25 -8.76
N ASP A 262 -9.07 20.27 -9.33
CA ASP A 262 -9.95 19.11 -9.47
C ASP A 262 -9.38 17.98 -10.36
N LYS A 263 -8.35 18.28 -11.16
CA LYS A 263 -7.63 17.33 -12.00
C LYS A 263 -6.43 16.68 -11.29
N ILE A 264 -6.01 17.18 -10.16
CA ILE A 264 -4.83 16.66 -9.44
C ILE A 264 -4.97 15.17 -9.07
N PRO A 265 -6.14 14.63 -8.69
CA PRO A 265 -6.26 13.18 -8.48
C PRO A 265 -5.95 12.34 -9.72
N GLU A 266 -6.38 12.81 -10.89
CA GLU A 266 -6.04 12.16 -12.16
C GLU A 266 -4.53 12.23 -12.43
N VAL A 267 -3.94 13.42 -12.27
CA VAL A 267 -2.49 13.63 -12.42
C VAL A 267 -1.71 12.71 -11.47
N ALA A 268 -2.11 12.62 -10.21
CA ALA A 268 -1.43 11.81 -9.20
C ALA A 268 -1.42 10.31 -9.55
N LEU A 269 -2.56 9.74 -9.96
CA LEU A 269 -2.61 8.34 -10.39
C LEU A 269 -1.81 8.10 -11.68
N ARG A 270 -1.98 8.94 -12.70
CA ARG A 270 -1.22 8.80 -13.94
C ARG A 270 0.27 8.99 -13.75
N TYR A 271 0.71 9.84 -12.80
CA TYR A 271 2.12 9.97 -12.44
C TYR A 271 2.70 8.62 -11.97
N VAL A 272 2.03 7.97 -11.03
CA VAL A 272 2.44 6.64 -10.53
C VAL A 272 2.44 5.61 -11.65
N LEU A 273 1.39 5.58 -12.47
CA LEU A 273 1.24 4.65 -13.60
C LEU A 273 2.24 4.91 -14.74
N SER A 274 2.83 6.11 -14.83
CA SER A 274 3.87 6.43 -15.80
C SER A 274 5.19 5.70 -15.54
N HIS A 275 5.43 5.25 -14.30
CA HIS A 275 6.68 4.56 -13.99
C HIS A 275 6.64 3.09 -14.40
N PRO A 276 7.59 2.61 -15.26
CA PRO A 276 7.51 1.27 -15.86
C PRO A 276 7.74 0.11 -14.88
N ALA A 277 8.29 0.36 -13.69
CA ALA A 277 8.46 -0.66 -12.66
C ALA A 277 7.17 -0.91 -11.86
N VAL A 278 6.18 0.00 -11.90
CA VAL A 278 4.93 -0.15 -11.14
C VAL A 278 4.07 -1.22 -11.77
N SER A 279 3.73 -2.25 -11.00
CA SER A 279 2.84 -3.33 -11.42
C SER A 279 1.37 -2.95 -11.20
N THR A 280 1.06 -2.39 -10.03
CA THR A 280 -0.29 -1.94 -9.71
C THR A 280 -0.23 -0.81 -8.67
N VAL A 281 -1.20 0.08 -8.72
CA VAL A 281 -1.42 1.10 -7.69
C VAL A 281 -2.74 0.80 -6.96
N ILE A 282 -2.75 0.89 -5.62
CA ILE A 282 -3.88 0.49 -4.78
C ILE A 282 -4.51 1.68 -4.03
N PRO A 283 -5.17 2.64 -4.73
CA PRO A 283 -5.87 3.73 -4.07
C PRO A 283 -7.04 3.21 -3.22
N GLY A 284 -7.36 3.91 -2.14
CA GLY A 284 -8.57 3.65 -1.36
C GLY A 284 -9.84 4.01 -2.14
N MET A 285 -10.80 3.08 -2.24
CA MET A 285 -12.01 3.21 -3.05
C MET A 285 -13.27 2.77 -2.29
N ARG A 286 -13.60 3.46 -1.18
CA ARG A 286 -14.75 3.10 -0.30
C ARG A 286 -16.13 3.32 -0.90
N SER A 287 -16.26 3.98 -2.05
CA SER A 287 -17.53 4.27 -2.69
C SER A 287 -17.50 3.97 -4.18
N VAL A 288 -18.66 3.63 -4.73
CA VAL A 288 -18.84 3.37 -6.17
C VAL A 288 -18.30 4.55 -7.00
N ARG A 289 -18.56 5.80 -6.58
CA ARG A 289 -18.05 7.00 -7.27
C ARG A 289 -16.51 7.02 -7.34
N ASN A 290 -15.82 6.68 -6.25
CA ASN A 290 -14.36 6.66 -6.23
C ASN A 290 -13.82 5.52 -7.09
N VAL A 291 -14.46 4.35 -7.05
CA VAL A 291 -14.16 3.24 -7.96
C VAL A 291 -14.22 3.69 -9.40
N GLU A 292 -15.35 4.23 -9.85
CA GLU A 292 -15.55 4.64 -11.24
C GLU A 292 -14.53 5.69 -11.70
N ARG A 293 -14.18 6.65 -10.82
CA ARG A 293 -13.18 7.68 -11.14
C ARG A 293 -11.77 7.11 -11.28
N ASN A 294 -11.37 6.24 -10.35
CA ASN A 294 -10.02 5.69 -10.37
C ASN A 294 -9.86 4.64 -11.47
N MET A 295 -10.86 3.77 -11.65
CA MET A 295 -10.85 2.73 -12.68
C MET A 295 -10.91 3.29 -14.10
N ALA A 296 -11.49 4.49 -14.30
CA ALA A 296 -11.46 5.17 -15.60
C ALA A 296 -10.04 5.54 -16.07
N LEU A 297 -9.06 5.56 -15.16
CA LEU A 297 -7.66 5.85 -15.46
C LEU A 297 -6.82 4.59 -15.75
N ALA A 298 -7.43 3.41 -15.63
CA ALA A 298 -6.77 2.14 -15.93
C ALA A 298 -6.88 1.79 -17.42
N ASP A 299 -6.39 2.68 -18.26
CA ASP A 299 -6.46 2.66 -19.72
C ASP A 299 -5.10 2.39 -20.41
N GLY A 300 -4.04 2.21 -19.63
CA GLY A 300 -2.67 2.02 -20.10
C GLY A 300 -1.92 3.31 -20.38
N GLU A 301 -2.57 4.47 -20.18
CA GLU A 301 -1.99 5.77 -20.47
C GLU A 301 -1.36 6.39 -19.21
N GLY A 302 -0.10 6.77 -19.31
CA GLY A 302 0.58 7.58 -18.31
C GLY A 302 0.40 9.09 -18.57
N LEU A 303 1.19 9.91 -17.88
CA LEU A 303 1.35 11.33 -18.20
C LEU A 303 2.32 11.50 -19.37
N PRO A 304 2.16 12.56 -20.19
CA PRO A 304 3.19 12.98 -21.12
C PRO A 304 4.52 13.22 -20.38
N GLU A 305 5.64 12.85 -21.01
CA GLU A 305 6.99 12.97 -20.42
C GLU A 305 7.27 14.38 -19.89
N GLU A 306 6.85 15.43 -20.63
CA GLU A 306 7.00 16.82 -20.18
C GLU A 306 6.33 17.08 -18.83
N GLN A 307 5.13 16.50 -18.59
CA GLN A 307 4.42 16.65 -17.32
C GLN A 307 5.10 15.85 -16.20
N VAL A 308 5.60 14.65 -16.51
CA VAL A 308 6.38 13.85 -15.54
C VAL A 308 7.60 14.65 -15.11
N GLN A 309 8.33 15.26 -16.03
CA GLN A 309 9.53 16.06 -15.71
C GLN A 309 9.19 17.31 -14.89
N LYS A 310 8.09 18.00 -15.16
CA LYS A 310 7.63 19.10 -14.30
C LYS A 310 7.33 18.63 -12.88
N LEU A 311 6.70 17.47 -12.73
CA LEU A 311 6.36 16.92 -11.41
C LEU A 311 7.59 16.49 -10.59
N LYS A 312 8.75 16.24 -11.21
CA LYS A 312 10.01 15.99 -10.49
C LYS A 312 10.40 17.15 -9.57
N ALA A 313 10.10 18.39 -9.93
CA ALA A 313 10.38 19.56 -9.12
C ALA A 313 9.50 19.66 -7.87
N HIS A 314 8.41 18.90 -7.80
CA HIS A 314 7.49 18.89 -6.65
C HIS A 314 7.81 17.81 -5.62
N ARG A 315 8.92 17.08 -5.76
CA ARG A 315 9.43 16.16 -4.71
C ARG A 315 9.53 16.90 -3.38
N TRP A 316 8.93 16.31 -2.34
CA TRP A 316 8.85 16.91 -1.02
C TRP A 316 9.23 15.91 0.05
N VAL A 317 10.48 15.95 0.48
CA VAL A 317 11.01 15.07 1.53
C VAL A 317 10.45 15.49 2.88
N ARG A 318 9.55 14.68 3.41
CA ARG A 318 8.94 14.88 4.75
C ARG A 318 8.31 13.59 5.22
N ASN A 319 8.08 13.49 6.52
CA ASN A 319 7.31 12.40 7.11
C ASN A 319 6.24 12.97 8.06
N PHE A 320 4.98 12.76 7.73
CA PHE A 320 3.84 13.20 8.54
C PHE A 320 3.26 12.08 9.41
N TYR A 321 3.70 10.83 9.21
CA TYR A 321 3.28 9.71 10.03
C TYR A 321 3.79 9.85 11.47
N PRO A 322 3.01 9.39 12.47
CA PRO A 322 3.51 9.28 13.84
C PRO A 322 4.77 8.41 13.87
N GLN A 323 5.80 8.89 14.56
CA GLN A 323 7.00 8.09 14.77
C GLN A 323 6.87 7.34 16.10
N PRO A 324 7.36 6.09 16.21
CA PRO A 324 7.49 5.40 17.48
C PRO A 324 8.28 6.29 18.46
N ALA A 325 7.88 6.30 19.73
CA ALA A 325 8.73 6.93 20.74
C ALA A 325 10.09 6.24 20.72
N GLU A 326 11.17 7.01 20.69
CA GLU A 326 12.51 6.45 20.86
C GLU A 326 12.53 5.64 22.16
N PRO A 327 13.09 4.42 22.17
CA PRO A 327 13.24 3.69 23.41
C PRO A 327 14.03 4.58 24.38
N THR A 328 13.37 5.01 25.46
CA THR A 328 14.02 5.77 26.51
C THR A 328 15.13 4.90 27.06
N GLY A 329 16.36 5.23 26.69
CA GLY A 329 17.58 4.58 27.20
C GLY A 329 17.77 4.88 28.68
N ASP A 330 16.99 4.24 29.55
CA ASP A 330 17.22 4.16 30.99
C ASP A 330 17.74 2.74 31.31
N THR A 331 18.98 2.47 30.91
CA THR A 331 19.82 1.55 31.65
C THR A 331 20.61 2.38 32.65
N ALA A 332 19.92 2.89 33.68
CA ALA A 332 20.61 3.31 34.89
C ALA A 332 21.16 2.04 35.55
N ALA A 333 22.47 1.90 35.47
CA ALA A 333 23.25 0.99 36.31
C ALA A 333 22.91 1.27 37.80
N THR A 334 22.53 0.22 38.51
CA THR A 334 22.84 0.01 39.92
C THR A 334 23.11 -1.45 40.14
#